data_4fe6dc0f9d576f33c86807eddcdd6f70
#
_entry.id   4fe6dc0f9d576f33c86807eddcdd6f70
#
_cell.length_a   1.000
_cell.length_b   1.000
_cell.length_c   1.000
_cell.angle_alpha   90.00
_cell.angle_beta   90.00
_cell.angle_gamma   90.00
#
_symmetry.space_group_name_H-M   'P 1'
#
loop_
_entity.id
_entity.type
_entity.pdbx_description
1 polymer ?
#
loop_
_entity_poly.entity_id
_entity_poly.type
_entity_poly.pdbx_seq_one_letter_code
_entity_poly.pdbx_strand_id
1 'polypeptide(L)'
;WFILLPIAREVIQWWKLRKSMKFNRSSMRSIVLFTVFMFAMLVPWRTSLSLPAVIEEGVVLDIFASEDSKIRKVNVSHNQYVAEGDLLVVMTSPLISNKVEKAIDRVKMIQQKLDRRVGSKLDLSNLLILENELQKEIEILNSLKEENKALSIYAPSDGIIKDLISLNANQWVNKKDKLFSIVQSEEVQAVSYTHLRAHETVMNL
;
A
#
# COMPACT_ATOMS: atom_id res chain seq x y z
N TRP A 1 35.50 15.02 -39.13
CA TRP A 1 36.67 15.51 -39.96
C TRP A 1 36.35 16.83 -40.64
N PHE A 2 35.13 17.04 -41.15
CA PHE A 2 34.81 18.24 -41.95
C PHE A 2 34.74 19.54 -41.16
N ILE A 3 34.47 19.49 -39.85
CA ILE A 3 34.37 20.66 -38.96
C ILE A 3 35.70 20.96 -38.25
N LEU A 4 36.49 19.95 -37.97
CA LEU A 4 37.75 20.10 -37.23
C LEU A 4 38.88 20.67 -38.10
N LEU A 5 38.90 20.36 -39.44
CA LEU A 5 39.91 20.85 -40.36
C LEU A 5 39.94 22.37 -40.58
N PRO A 6 38.78 23.07 -40.77
CA PRO A 6 38.77 24.53 -40.87
C PRO A 6 39.19 25.19 -39.56
N ILE A 7 38.75 24.67 -38.40
CA ILE A 7 39.12 25.21 -37.08
C ILE A 7 40.63 25.09 -36.84
N ALA A 8 41.23 23.94 -37.18
CA ALA A 8 42.67 23.74 -37.04
C ALA A 8 43.48 24.69 -37.95
N ARG A 9 43.03 24.96 -39.16
CA ARG A 9 43.66 25.94 -40.05
C ARG A 9 43.62 27.36 -39.54
N GLU A 10 42.50 27.77 -39.02
CA GLU A 10 42.35 29.08 -38.39
C GLU A 10 43.25 29.26 -37.17
N VAL A 11 43.33 28.27 -36.26
CA VAL A 11 44.20 28.29 -35.11
C VAL A 11 45.68 28.37 -35.51
N ILE A 12 46.11 27.66 -36.58
CA ILE A 12 47.48 27.72 -37.05
C ILE A 12 47.82 29.09 -37.65
N GLN A 13 46.84 29.72 -38.37
CA GLN A 13 47.02 31.07 -38.89
C GLN A 13 47.13 32.12 -37.75
N TRP A 14 46.31 31.98 -36.72
CA TRP A 14 46.36 32.85 -35.54
C TRP A 14 47.72 32.70 -34.81
N TRP A 15 48.29 31.52 -34.79
CA TRP A 15 49.58 31.27 -34.17
C TRP A 15 50.76 31.92 -34.97
N LYS A 16 50.67 31.98 -36.30
CA LYS A 16 51.64 32.66 -37.16
C LYS A 16 51.53 34.19 -37.04
N LEU A 17 50.35 34.73 -36.89
CA LEU A 17 50.08 36.18 -36.73
C LEU A 17 50.46 36.71 -35.32
N ARG A 18 50.71 35.84 -34.37
CA ARG A 18 51.09 36.21 -32.97
C ARG A 18 52.30 37.13 -32.89
N LYS A 19 53.25 37.05 -33.81
CA LYS A 19 54.44 37.92 -33.88
C LYS A 19 54.20 39.34 -34.40
N SER A 20 53.08 39.58 -35.04
CA SER A 20 52.69 40.87 -35.66
C SER A 20 51.69 41.67 -34.83
N MET A 21 51.21 41.13 -33.72
CA MET A 21 50.23 41.80 -32.90
C MET A 21 50.87 42.88 -32.08
N LYS A 22 50.74 44.13 -32.45
CA LYS A 22 51.02 45.29 -31.60
C LYS A 22 49.94 45.40 -30.51
N PHE A 23 50.34 45.28 -29.31
CA PHE A 23 49.43 45.48 -28.14
C PHE A 23 48.87 46.93 -28.13
N ASN A 24 47.74 47.12 -28.71
CA ASN A 24 47.01 48.40 -28.69
C ASN A 24 45.92 48.32 -27.59
N ARG A 25 45.59 49.45 -26.97
CA ARG A 25 44.58 49.58 -25.92
C ARG A 25 43.23 48.94 -26.33
N SER A 26 42.92 48.98 -27.63
CA SER A 26 41.69 48.32 -28.17
C SER A 26 41.77 46.81 -28.15
N SER A 27 42.90 46.20 -28.49
CA SER A 27 43.12 44.79 -28.44
C SER A 27 43.06 44.24 -26.99
N MET A 28 43.54 44.99 -26.05
CA MET A 28 43.49 44.63 -24.62
C MET A 28 42.04 44.59 -24.10
N ARG A 29 41.19 45.55 -24.52
CA ARG A 29 39.76 45.54 -24.17
C ARG A 29 39.04 44.30 -24.72
N SER A 30 39.31 43.90 -25.96
CA SER A 30 38.73 42.70 -26.58
C SER A 30 39.16 41.42 -25.88
N ILE A 31 40.41 41.30 -25.46
CA ILE A 31 40.91 40.14 -24.71
C ILE A 31 40.22 40.05 -23.35
N VAL A 32 40.12 41.18 -22.62
CA VAL A 32 39.43 41.21 -21.32
C VAL A 32 37.96 40.83 -21.47
N LEU A 33 37.28 41.36 -22.49
CA LEU A 33 35.86 41.06 -22.74
C LEU A 33 35.64 39.61 -23.10
N PHE A 34 36.54 39.01 -23.91
CA PHE A 34 36.52 37.58 -24.24
C PHE A 34 36.77 36.71 -23.02
N THR A 35 37.73 37.06 -22.15
CA THR A 35 38.03 36.33 -20.93
C THR A 35 36.85 36.38 -19.95
N VAL A 36 36.20 37.56 -19.79
CA VAL A 36 35.01 37.71 -18.96
C VAL A 36 33.84 36.86 -19.52
N PHE A 37 33.65 36.86 -20.86
CA PHE A 37 32.62 36.06 -21.49
C PHE A 37 32.86 34.56 -21.30
N MET A 38 34.11 34.13 -21.46
CA MET A 38 34.47 32.72 -21.24
C MET A 38 34.33 32.31 -19.78
N PHE A 39 34.64 33.20 -18.85
CA PHE A 39 34.43 32.96 -17.42
C PHE A 39 32.95 32.90 -17.08
N ALA A 40 32.11 33.74 -17.66
CA ALA A 40 30.64 33.69 -17.49
C ALA A 40 30.03 32.39 -18.02
N MET A 41 30.63 31.79 -19.07
CA MET A 41 30.16 30.51 -19.62
C MET A 41 30.58 29.31 -18.79
N LEU A 42 31.65 29.43 -17.99
CA LEU A 42 32.14 28.40 -17.07
C LEU A 42 31.41 28.40 -15.71
N VAL A 43 30.66 29.47 -15.39
CA VAL A 43 29.87 29.48 -14.16
C VAL A 43 28.69 28.57 -14.32
N PRO A 44 28.57 27.47 -13.54
CA PRO A 44 27.42 26.58 -13.63
C PRO A 44 26.17 27.32 -13.16
N TRP A 45 25.30 27.67 -14.09
CA TRP A 45 23.99 28.22 -13.78
C TRP A 45 23.18 27.11 -13.13
N ARG A 46 23.06 27.16 -11.80
CA ARG A 46 22.20 26.22 -11.08
C ARG A 46 20.75 26.53 -11.40
N THR A 47 20.22 25.87 -12.40
CA THR A 47 18.78 25.79 -12.61
C THR A 47 18.22 24.78 -11.63
N SER A 48 17.61 25.24 -10.54
CA SER A 48 16.81 24.38 -9.67
C SER A 48 15.50 24.09 -10.37
N LEU A 49 15.34 22.86 -10.82
CA LEU A 49 14.07 22.35 -11.34
C LEU A 49 13.24 21.90 -10.13
N SER A 50 12.22 22.64 -9.74
CA SER A 50 11.23 22.16 -8.79
C SER A 50 10.18 21.35 -9.53
N LEU A 51 10.26 20.04 -9.38
CA LEU A 51 9.23 19.13 -9.89
C LEU A 51 8.19 18.92 -8.78
N PRO A 52 6.90 19.09 -9.06
CA PRO A 52 5.88 18.65 -8.12
C PRO A 52 5.94 17.12 -8.03
N ALA A 53 6.33 16.62 -6.88
CA ALA A 53 6.25 15.19 -6.58
C ALA A 53 5.08 14.98 -5.63
N VAL A 54 4.20 14.07 -5.97
CA VAL A 54 3.16 13.58 -5.06
C VAL A 54 3.75 12.36 -4.37
N ILE A 55 3.79 12.39 -3.06
CA ILE A 55 4.14 11.22 -2.26
C ILE A 55 2.86 10.41 -2.18
N GLU A 56 2.80 9.29 -2.88
CA GLU A 56 1.75 8.30 -2.67
C GLU A 56 2.10 7.49 -1.43
N GLU A 57 1.15 7.41 -0.51
CA GLU A 57 1.26 6.50 0.62
C GLU A 57 1.35 5.08 0.07
N GLY A 58 2.16 4.22 0.72
CA GLY A 58 2.30 2.81 0.33
C GLY A 58 0.95 2.09 0.32
N VAL A 59 0.96 0.78 0.10
CA VAL A 59 -0.27 -0.02 0.06
C VAL A 59 -1.09 0.18 1.33
N VAL A 60 -2.30 0.73 1.17
CA VAL A 60 -3.24 0.96 2.26
C VAL A 60 -4.24 -0.19 2.31
N LEU A 61 -4.27 -0.90 3.42
CA LEU A 61 -5.22 -1.97 3.68
C LEU A 61 -6.30 -1.48 4.64
N ASP A 62 -7.50 -1.32 4.13
CA ASP A 62 -8.66 -0.95 4.94
C ASP A 62 -9.23 -2.17 5.67
N ILE A 63 -9.37 -2.07 6.97
CA ILE A 63 -9.90 -3.12 7.83
C ILE A 63 -11.34 -2.80 8.21
N PHE A 64 -12.24 -3.74 7.92
CA PHE A 64 -13.67 -3.60 8.14
C PHE A 64 -14.18 -4.61 9.17
N ALA A 65 -15.28 -4.27 9.81
CA ALA A 65 -15.99 -5.21 10.68
C ALA A 65 -16.60 -6.34 9.83
N SER A 66 -16.31 -7.58 10.24
CA SER A 66 -16.78 -8.79 9.53
C SER A 66 -18.28 -9.02 9.71
N GLU A 67 -18.81 -8.70 10.89
CA GLU A 67 -20.24 -8.89 11.25
C GLU A 67 -20.67 -7.83 12.25
N ASP A 68 -22.01 -7.69 12.38
CA ASP A 68 -22.62 -6.85 13.41
C ASP A 68 -22.17 -7.32 14.79
N SER A 69 -21.43 -6.49 15.47
CA SER A 69 -20.74 -6.90 16.69
C SER A 69 -20.49 -5.75 17.64
N LYS A 70 -20.12 -6.08 18.85
CA LYS A 70 -19.76 -5.14 19.90
C LYS A 70 -18.26 -5.21 20.16
N ILE A 71 -17.58 -4.09 20.15
CA ILE A 71 -16.16 -4.01 20.48
C ILE A 71 -15.96 -4.39 21.95
N ARG A 72 -15.19 -5.43 22.19
CA ARG A 72 -14.82 -5.86 23.53
C ARG A 72 -13.54 -5.19 23.99
N LYS A 73 -12.53 -5.17 23.12
CA LYS A 73 -11.22 -4.63 23.44
C LYS A 73 -10.52 -4.18 22.17
N VAL A 74 -9.89 -3.03 22.24
CA VAL A 74 -8.97 -2.51 21.22
C VAL A 74 -7.56 -2.61 21.80
N ASN A 75 -6.65 -3.29 21.10
CA ASN A 75 -5.28 -3.52 21.55
C ASN A 75 -4.27 -2.59 20.85
N VAL A 76 -4.73 -1.72 19.98
CA VAL A 76 -3.87 -0.86 19.14
C VAL A 76 -4.23 0.60 19.30
N SER A 77 -3.26 1.46 19.00
CA SER A 77 -3.39 2.92 19.04
C SER A 77 -3.11 3.51 17.66
N HIS A 78 -3.58 4.74 17.44
CA HIS A 78 -3.27 5.48 16.22
C HIS A 78 -1.76 5.68 16.07
N ASN A 79 -1.24 5.52 14.85
CA ASN A 79 0.19 5.56 14.50
C ASN A 79 1.05 4.46 15.15
N GLN A 80 0.46 3.41 15.70
CA GLN A 80 1.22 2.27 16.23
C GLN A 80 1.67 1.35 15.08
N TYR A 81 2.91 0.89 15.15
CA TYR A 81 3.42 -0.19 14.30
C TYR A 81 2.87 -1.52 14.81
N VAL A 82 2.45 -2.38 13.88
CA VAL A 82 1.94 -3.73 14.12
C VAL A 82 2.64 -4.71 13.18
N ALA A 83 2.89 -5.92 13.67
CA ALA A 83 3.43 -7.01 12.87
C ALA A 83 2.30 -7.91 12.36
N GLU A 84 2.54 -8.62 11.26
CA GLU A 84 1.61 -9.62 10.75
C GLU A 84 1.23 -10.63 11.85
N GLY A 85 -0.08 -10.88 11.98
CA GLY A 85 -0.62 -11.77 12.99
C GLY A 85 -0.87 -11.16 14.37
N ASP A 86 -0.53 -9.88 14.60
CA ASP A 86 -0.85 -9.19 15.84
C ASP A 86 -2.37 -9.06 16.03
N LEU A 87 -2.85 -9.30 17.24
CA LEU A 87 -4.26 -9.16 17.60
C LEU A 87 -4.61 -7.69 17.81
N LEU A 88 -5.37 -7.12 16.90
CA LEU A 88 -5.69 -5.68 16.85
C LEU A 88 -6.96 -5.34 17.64
N VAL A 89 -8.07 -6.00 17.31
CA VAL A 89 -9.37 -5.74 17.92
C VAL A 89 -10.07 -7.06 18.22
N VAL A 90 -10.69 -7.13 19.39
CA VAL A 90 -11.56 -8.24 19.79
C VAL A 90 -12.98 -7.73 19.84
N MET A 91 -13.85 -8.34 19.06
CA MET A 91 -15.27 -8.06 19.01
C MET A 91 -16.08 -9.26 19.53
N THR A 92 -17.33 -9.04 19.88
CA THR A 92 -18.27 -10.09 20.27
C THR A 92 -19.62 -9.84 19.60
N SER A 93 -20.21 -10.90 19.06
CA SER A 93 -21.56 -10.88 18.54
C SER A 93 -22.43 -11.85 19.35
N PRO A 94 -23.37 -11.35 20.16
CA PRO A 94 -24.29 -12.21 20.88
C PRO A 94 -25.10 -13.13 19.95
N LEU A 95 -25.39 -12.65 18.74
CA LEU A 95 -26.11 -13.44 17.74
C LEU A 95 -25.30 -14.65 17.30
N ILE A 96 -24.02 -14.45 16.94
CA ILE A 96 -23.12 -15.56 16.53
C ILE A 96 -22.88 -16.51 17.70
N SER A 97 -22.62 -15.98 18.90
CA SER A 97 -22.41 -16.80 20.10
C SER A 97 -23.61 -17.72 20.37
N ASN A 98 -24.83 -17.18 20.30
CA ASN A 98 -26.05 -17.98 20.46
C ASN A 98 -26.25 -19.01 19.33
N LYS A 99 -25.87 -18.69 18.09
CA LYS A 99 -25.93 -19.64 16.97
C LYS A 99 -24.95 -20.80 17.19
N VAL A 100 -23.72 -20.51 17.62
CA VAL A 100 -22.68 -21.51 17.93
C VAL A 100 -23.17 -22.43 19.05
N GLU A 101 -23.69 -21.88 20.16
CA GLU A 101 -24.22 -22.68 21.27
C GLU A 101 -25.34 -23.62 20.82
N LYS A 102 -26.32 -23.11 20.08
CA LYS A 102 -27.40 -23.93 19.50
C LYS A 102 -26.89 -25.02 18.56
N ALA A 103 -25.88 -24.73 17.74
CA ALA A 103 -25.29 -25.73 16.85
C ALA A 103 -24.56 -26.83 17.65
N ILE A 104 -23.85 -26.48 18.71
CA ILE A 104 -23.21 -27.43 19.63
C ILE A 104 -24.28 -28.36 20.23
N ASP A 105 -25.37 -27.80 20.72
CA ASP A 105 -26.46 -28.59 21.31
C ASP A 105 -27.11 -29.53 20.31
N ARG A 106 -27.29 -29.11 19.04
CA ARG A 106 -27.81 -29.98 17.99
C ARG A 106 -26.88 -31.15 17.68
N VAL A 107 -25.58 -30.87 17.49
CA VAL A 107 -24.57 -31.91 17.26
C VAL A 107 -24.60 -32.93 18.41
N LYS A 108 -24.61 -32.44 19.65
CA LYS A 108 -24.68 -33.30 20.85
C LYS A 108 -25.94 -34.16 20.91
N MET A 109 -27.12 -33.56 20.57
CA MET A 109 -28.38 -34.31 20.52
C MET A 109 -28.35 -35.41 19.48
N ILE A 110 -27.84 -35.14 18.25
CA ILE A 110 -27.77 -36.15 17.20
C ILE A 110 -26.80 -37.27 17.60
N GLN A 111 -25.65 -36.89 18.16
CA GLN A 111 -24.66 -37.85 18.66
C GLN A 111 -25.24 -38.76 19.73
N GLN A 112 -25.95 -38.22 20.70
CA GLN A 112 -26.64 -39.01 21.72
C GLN A 112 -27.73 -39.96 21.13
N LYS A 113 -28.44 -39.53 20.07
CA LYS A 113 -29.37 -40.37 19.36
C LYS A 113 -28.65 -41.52 18.65
N LEU A 114 -27.50 -41.26 18.04
CA LEU A 114 -26.67 -42.25 17.38
C LEU A 114 -26.17 -43.28 18.39
N ASP A 115 -25.60 -42.84 19.51
CA ASP A 115 -25.03 -43.68 20.57
C ASP A 115 -26.09 -44.64 21.16
N ARG A 116 -27.32 -44.17 21.36
CA ARG A 116 -28.44 -44.98 21.87
C ARG A 116 -28.87 -46.06 20.85
N ARG A 117 -28.69 -45.83 19.55
CA ARG A 117 -29.14 -46.72 18.49
C ARG A 117 -28.12 -47.78 18.11
N VAL A 118 -26.84 -47.58 18.36
CA VAL A 118 -25.78 -48.55 18.11
C VAL A 118 -25.98 -49.87 18.90
N GLY A 119 -26.77 -49.80 19.99
CA GLY A 119 -27.11 -51.02 20.80
C GLY A 119 -28.35 -51.78 20.37
N SER A 120 -29.11 -51.35 19.37
CA SER A 120 -30.33 -52.02 18.91
C SER A 120 -30.17 -52.48 17.45
N LYS A 121 -30.73 -53.67 17.12
CA LYS A 121 -30.76 -54.21 15.74
C LYS A 121 -31.63 -53.28 14.83
N LEU A 122 -31.07 -52.17 14.38
CA LEU A 122 -31.80 -51.19 13.58
C LEU A 122 -31.36 -51.20 12.13
N ASP A 123 -32.31 -50.83 11.29
CA ASP A 123 -32.13 -50.56 9.86
C ASP A 123 -30.90 -49.73 9.59
N LEU A 124 -29.94 -50.29 8.85
CA LEU A 124 -28.73 -49.60 8.36
C LEU A 124 -29.08 -48.29 7.65
N SER A 125 -30.25 -48.20 6.99
CA SER A 125 -30.73 -47.01 6.32
C SER A 125 -30.94 -45.85 7.28
N ASN A 126 -31.53 -46.10 8.45
CA ASN A 126 -31.76 -45.05 9.45
C ASN A 126 -30.47 -44.57 10.12
N LEU A 127 -29.47 -45.45 10.23
CA LEU A 127 -28.17 -45.11 10.75
C LEU A 127 -27.39 -44.18 9.81
N LEU A 128 -27.39 -44.50 8.52
CA LEU A 128 -26.78 -43.66 7.49
C LEU A 128 -27.43 -42.27 7.41
N ILE A 129 -28.75 -42.17 7.58
CA ILE A 129 -29.45 -40.88 7.62
C ILE A 129 -28.96 -40.06 8.81
N LEU A 130 -28.84 -40.64 9.98
CA LEU A 130 -28.41 -39.97 11.20
C LEU A 130 -26.94 -39.53 11.11
N GLU A 131 -26.09 -40.36 10.52
CA GLU A 131 -24.67 -40.03 10.28
C GLU A 131 -24.54 -38.82 9.30
N ASN A 132 -25.32 -38.84 8.22
CA ASN A 132 -25.35 -37.72 7.28
C ASN A 132 -25.88 -36.42 7.94
N GLU A 133 -26.90 -36.51 8.79
CA GLU A 133 -27.43 -35.39 9.56
C GLU A 133 -26.37 -34.87 10.54
N LEU A 134 -25.65 -35.75 11.22
CA LEU A 134 -24.55 -35.37 12.10
C LEU A 134 -23.44 -34.61 11.35
N GLN A 135 -23.02 -35.15 10.20
CA GLN A 135 -21.98 -34.53 9.39
C GLN A 135 -22.38 -33.15 8.93
N LYS A 136 -23.63 -32.98 8.48
CA LYS A 136 -24.16 -31.68 8.10
C LYS A 136 -24.17 -30.66 9.24
N GLU A 137 -24.60 -31.06 10.45
CA GLU A 137 -24.60 -30.16 11.61
C GLU A 137 -23.17 -29.82 12.08
N ILE A 138 -22.22 -30.74 11.93
CA ILE A 138 -20.78 -30.45 12.19
C ILE A 138 -20.25 -29.41 11.21
N GLU A 139 -20.58 -29.49 9.93
CA GLU A 139 -20.19 -28.48 8.94
C GLU A 139 -20.77 -27.10 9.27
N ILE A 140 -22.04 -27.04 9.66
CA ILE A 140 -22.68 -25.80 10.11
C ILE A 140 -21.96 -25.25 11.36
N LEU A 141 -21.67 -26.10 12.34
CA LEU A 141 -20.94 -25.69 13.53
C LEU A 141 -19.54 -25.16 13.20
N ASN A 142 -18.83 -25.80 12.28
CA ASN A 142 -17.50 -25.34 11.87
C ASN A 142 -17.57 -23.97 11.18
N SER A 143 -18.54 -23.76 10.28
CA SER A 143 -18.77 -22.46 9.64
C SER A 143 -19.04 -21.37 10.68
N LEU A 144 -19.94 -21.61 11.64
CA LEU A 144 -20.24 -20.66 12.71
C LEU A 144 -19.03 -20.37 13.63
N LYS A 145 -18.18 -21.35 13.86
CA LYS A 145 -16.92 -21.16 14.61
C LYS A 145 -15.95 -20.27 13.84
N GLU A 146 -15.83 -20.42 12.52
CA GLU A 146 -15.00 -19.53 11.71
C GLU A 146 -15.56 -18.11 11.69
N GLU A 147 -16.88 -17.93 11.58
CA GLU A 147 -17.51 -16.61 11.75
C GLU A 147 -17.19 -15.98 13.11
N ASN A 148 -17.21 -16.78 14.17
CA ASN A 148 -16.89 -16.32 15.52
C ASN A 148 -15.40 -15.97 15.69
N LYS A 149 -14.49 -16.71 15.02
CA LYS A 149 -13.06 -16.35 14.98
C LYS A 149 -12.81 -15.05 14.23
N ALA A 150 -13.56 -14.79 13.15
CA ALA A 150 -13.46 -13.57 12.38
C ALA A 150 -13.85 -12.30 13.16
N LEU A 151 -14.43 -12.45 14.36
CA LEU A 151 -14.65 -11.34 15.29
C LEU A 151 -13.36 -10.90 16.01
N SER A 152 -12.31 -11.68 15.95
CA SER A 152 -10.97 -11.31 16.40
C SER A 152 -10.16 -10.88 15.17
N ILE A 153 -9.88 -9.61 15.06
CA ILE A 153 -9.17 -9.03 13.92
C ILE A 153 -7.68 -9.07 14.20
N TYR A 154 -6.95 -9.72 13.30
CA TYR A 154 -5.49 -9.79 13.30
C TYR A 154 -4.92 -8.95 12.16
N ALA A 155 -3.69 -8.49 12.31
CA ALA A 155 -2.98 -7.76 11.27
C ALA A 155 -2.69 -8.70 10.07
N PRO A 156 -3.13 -8.36 8.86
CA PRO A 156 -2.87 -9.17 7.66
C PRO A 156 -1.45 -9.00 7.13
N SER A 157 -0.75 -7.95 7.55
CA SER A 157 0.63 -7.62 7.16
C SER A 157 1.23 -6.65 8.17
N ASP A 158 2.56 -6.48 8.11
CA ASP A 158 3.27 -5.45 8.84
C ASP A 158 2.86 -4.06 8.37
N GLY A 159 2.78 -3.10 9.29
CA GLY A 159 2.43 -1.73 8.91
C GLY A 159 2.12 -0.81 10.09
N ILE A 160 1.67 0.40 9.76
CA ILE A 160 1.31 1.42 10.73
C ILE A 160 -0.21 1.66 10.69
N ILE A 161 -0.83 1.64 11.85
CA ILE A 161 -2.26 1.91 12.00
C ILE A 161 -2.55 3.38 11.69
N LYS A 162 -3.43 3.62 10.73
CA LYS A 162 -3.95 4.94 10.37
C LYS A 162 -5.48 4.96 10.46
N ASP A 163 -6.05 6.15 10.44
CA ASP A 163 -7.50 6.37 10.42
C ASP A 163 -8.27 5.58 11.50
N LEU A 164 -7.62 5.35 12.66
CA LEU A 164 -8.30 4.71 13.77
C LEU A 164 -9.46 5.60 14.20
N ILE A 165 -10.67 5.25 13.78
CA ILE A 165 -11.89 5.89 14.26
C ILE A 165 -11.91 5.64 15.78
N SER A 166 -12.41 6.59 16.58
CA SER A 166 -12.47 6.46 18.04
C SER A 166 -13.26 5.21 18.43
N LEU A 167 -12.61 4.06 18.42
CA LEU A 167 -13.20 2.77 18.78
C LEU A 167 -13.19 2.65 20.31
N ASN A 168 -14.37 2.73 20.90
CA ASN A 168 -14.53 2.58 22.35
C ASN A 168 -14.97 1.16 22.70
N ALA A 169 -14.48 0.65 23.81
CA ALA A 169 -14.99 -0.59 24.36
C ALA A 169 -16.51 -0.46 24.58
N ASN A 170 -17.24 -1.52 24.30
CA ASN A 170 -18.69 -1.60 24.31
C ASN A 170 -19.46 -0.84 23.20
N GLN A 171 -18.79 -0.25 22.24
CA GLN A 171 -19.40 0.35 21.06
C GLN A 171 -19.90 -0.74 20.11
N TRP A 172 -21.06 -0.51 19.49
CA TRP A 172 -21.58 -1.33 18.40
C TRP A 172 -20.99 -0.89 17.07
N VAL A 173 -20.65 -1.84 16.25
CA VAL A 173 -20.22 -1.66 14.86
C VAL A 173 -21.05 -2.57 13.96
N ASN A 174 -21.41 -2.07 12.78
CA ASN A 174 -22.17 -2.84 11.82
C ASN A 174 -21.20 -3.55 10.87
N LYS A 175 -21.69 -4.58 10.22
CA LYS A 175 -20.98 -5.26 9.14
C LYS A 175 -20.55 -4.27 8.07
N LYS A 176 -19.29 -4.34 7.65
CA LYS A 176 -18.63 -3.45 6.68
C LYS A 176 -18.32 -2.03 7.19
N ASP A 177 -18.53 -1.70 8.46
CA ASP A 177 -18.00 -0.45 9.00
C ASP A 177 -16.47 -0.50 8.97
N LYS A 178 -15.85 0.57 8.43
CA LYS A 178 -14.39 0.71 8.44
C LYS A 178 -13.93 0.97 9.87
N LEU A 179 -12.98 0.20 10.35
CA LEU A 179 -12.44 0.33 11.70
C LEU A 179 -11.17 1.18 11.71
N PHE A 180 -10.24 0.87 10.83
CA PHE A 180 -8.96 1.57 10.64
C PHE A 180 -8.32 1.12 9.34
N SER A 181 -7.20 1.75 8.99
CA SER A 181 -6.35 1.35 7.87
C SER A 181 -4.98 0.94 8.37
N ILE A 182 -4.34 0.00 7.69
CA ILE A 182 -2.94 -0.37 7.88
C ILE A 182 -2.18 0.10 6.66
N VAL A 183 -1.20 0.97 6.85
CA VAL A 183 -0.30 1.43 5.80
C VAL A 183 0.99 0.61 5.89
N GLN A 184 1.26 -0.17 4.86
CA GLN A 184 2.51 -0.92 4.78
C GLN A 184 3.68 0.05 4.65
N SER A 185 4.70 -0.14 5.47
CA SER A 185 5.88 0.75 5.54
C SER A 185 6.86 0.53 4.39
N GLU A 186 6.59 -0.38 3.48
CA GLU A 186 7.49 -0.66 2.36
C GLU A 186 7.27 0.34 1.24
N GLU A 187 8.31 1.17 1.05
CA GLU A 187 8.55 2.07 -0.07
C GLU A 187 7.59 3.27 -0.22
N VAL A 188 8.04 4.38 0.34
CA VAL A 188 7.58 5.70 -0.12
C VAL A 188 8.03 5.87 -1.58
N GLN A 189 7.18 5.57 -2.52
CA GLN A 189 7.43 5.82 -3.94
C GLN A 189 7.13 7.29 -4.24
N ALA A 190 8.18 8.07 -4.52
CA ALA A 190 8.00 9.41 -5.05
C ALA A 190 7.69 9.30 -6.55
N VAL A 191 6.43 9.38 -6.93
CA VAL A 191 6.02 9.39 -8.35
C VAL A 191 6.08 10.82 -8.86
N SER A 192 7.06 11.09 -9.72
CA SER A 192 7.17 12.36 -10.43
C SER A 192 6.41 12.27 -11.75
N TYR A 193 5.28 12.95 -11.85
CA TYR A 193 4.55 13.07 -13.12
C TYR A 193 5.18 14.18 -13.97
N THR A 194 6.00 13.81 -14.94
CA THR A 194 6.42 14.72 -15.99
C THR A 194 5.29 14.82 -17.03
N HIS A 195 4.40 15.78 -16.90
CA HIS A 195 3.52 16.17 -17.99
C HIS A 195 4.36 16.84 -19.07
N LEU A 196 4.83 16.07 -20.02
CA LEU A 196 5.28 16.59 -21.31
C LEU A 196 4.04 17.09 -22.04
N ARG A 197 3.74 18.37 -21.83
CA ARG A 197 2.78 19.09 -22.69
C ARG A 197 3.47 19.20 -24.07
N ALA A 198 3.17 18.27 -24.97
CA ALA A 198 3.49 18.44 -26.39
C ALA A 198 2.74 19.68 -26.86
N HIS A 199 3.48 20.79 -27.08
CA HIS A 199 2.99 21.89 -27.86
C HIS A 199 2.82 21.39 -29.30
N GLU A 200 1.62 20.97 -29.63
CA GLU A 200 1.21 20.85 -31.03
C GLU A 200 1.18 22.29 -31.59
N THR A 201 2.23 22.64 -32.27
CA THR A 201 2.24 23.77 -33.20
C THR A 201 1.30 23.40 -34.35
N VAL A 202 0.06 23.85 -34.25
CA VAL A 202 -0.84 23.86 -35.40
C VAL A 202 -0.28 24.87 -36.39
N MET A 203 0.43 24.38 -37.35
CA MET A 203 0.77 25.13 -38.55
C MET A 203 -0.46 25.11 -39.46
N ASN A 204 -1.25 26.19 -39.37
CA ASN A 204 -2.26 26.49 -40.38
C ASN A 204 -1.53 26.96 -41.64
N LEU A 205 -1.78 26.26 -42.73
CA LEU A 205 -1.73 26.74 -44.12
C LEU A 205 -3.08 26.47 -44.73
#